data_f232e61bbae06be20509c00ab6faeb01
#
_entry.id   f232e61bbae06be20509c00ab6faeb01
#
_cell.length_a   1.000
_cell.length_b   1.000
_cell.length_c   1.000
_cell.angle_alpha   90.00
_cell.angle_beta   90.00
_cell.angle_gamma   90.00
#
_symmetry.space_group_name_H-M   'P 1'
#
loop_
_entity.id
_entity.type
_entity.pdbx_description
1 polymer ?
#
loop_
_entity_poly.entity_id
_entity_poly.type
_entity_poly.pdbx_seq_one_letter_code
_entity_poly.pdbx_strand_id
1 'polypeptide(L)'
;MSEVKEFKVSNLTLFLHSAGSGVVGIKNVIFGAWVLLYYNQVLGLQPYLASIAIGVSLFFDAISDPLVGVWSDRIRSRLGRRHPFIYASIIPLAICVWLLFTPPNSYEQSYLFVKLLVLTILIRLAITFFETPRAALGPELTKDYDRRNLLNGMGIFFGYVGAIIIGFVMLEYFLPETEQFQGSTAFLNPEGYEKLAYFAAFLVIILGVTAASSTHKHIKDLHVVEPSGPIKLKNVLAEVIEALSNRSWLMIFLAGCLYALFLGLNNGIANYISVYFWQWTPSDISIFPLAGGISAIIGAIIAVAISKGREKRIIALLAFTGTISISYIPYILRLVDPYFEVQTFPVNGSDALWWVMLMHLCVTDIFSVMGWVVMISMMFDVVEDSQMRTGRRDEGLFLSGPGLFQKIFSGLGVFIIGFVLQFLGFDNSQSNVEQMQEPINNLVIFVCISGPILNFAGLGFIYFYSITRDSHTSAVDELGYKT
;
A
#
# COMPACT_ATOMS: atom_id res chain seq x y z
N MET A 1 38.99 8.83 28.43
CA MET A 1 37.73 8.81 27.66
C MET A 1 38.16 8.77 26.21
N SER A 2 38.13 7.60 25.57
CA SER A 2 38.38 7.47 24.13
C SER A 2 37.21 8.16 23.39
N GLU A 3 37.52 9.14 22.53
CA GLU A 3 36.56 9.71 21.59
C GLU A 3 35.93 8.54 20.83
N VAL A 4 34.65 8.29 21.12
CA VAL A 4 33.83 7.38 20.31
C VAL A 4 33.69 8.06 18.94
N LYS A 5 34.49 7.61 17.97
CA LYS A 5 34.42 8.07 16.59
C LYS A 5 32.97 7.98 16.15
N GLU A 6 32.33 9.12 15.96
CA GLU A 6 30.91 9.17 15.54
C GLU A 6 30.80 8.52 14.16
N PHE A 7 30.13 7.39 14.10
CA PHE A 7 29.91 6.64 12.87
C PHE A 7 28.97 7.45 11.95
N LYS A 8 29.53 8.05 10.90
CA LYS A 8 28.77 8.83 9.90
C LYS A 8 28.68 8.10 8.57
N VAL A 9 27.49 7.63 8.24
CA VAL A 9 27.18 7.08 6.92
C VAL A 9 27.00 8.22 5.91
N SER A 10 27.47 8.08 4.67
CA SER A 10 27.31 9.11 3.64
C SER A 10 25.85 9.26 3.19
N ASN A 11 25.44 10.45 2.73
CA ASN A 11 24.11 10.65 2.16
C ASN A 11 23.85 9.76 0.94
N LEU A 12 24.87 9.49 0.15
CA LEU A 12 24.78 8.55 -0.98
C LEU A 12 24.45 7.12 -0.49
N THR A 13 25.06 6.66 0.60
CA THR A 13 24.72 5.35 1.17
C THR A 13 23.24 5.31 1.64
N LEU A 14 22.75 6.37 2.30
CA LEU A 14 21.36 6.46 2.70
C LEU A 14 20.43 6.46 1.50
N PHE A 15 20.75 7.21 0.45
CA PHE A 15 19.99 7.26 -0.80
C PHE A 15 19.91 5.89 -1.48
N LEU A 16 21.06 5.22 -1.66
CA LEU A 16 21.12 3.90 -2.29
C LEU A 16 20.44 2.81 -1.44
N HIS A 17 20.53 2.88 -0.11
CA HIS A 17 19.81 1.98 0.78
C HIS A 17 18.29 2.17 0.65
N SER A 18 17.85 3.42 0.54
CA SER A 18 16.42 3.77 0.39
C SER A 18 15.84 3.27 -0.94
N ALA A 19 16.68 3.06 -1.99
CA ALA A 19 16.22 2.50 -3.27
C ALA A 19 15.54 1.13 -3.12
N GLY A 20 15.88 0.37 -2.06
CA GLY A 20 15.18 -0.88 -1.73
C GLY A 20 13.70 -0.74 -1.46
N SER A 21 13.20 0.44 -1.07
CA SER A 21 11.77 0.70 -0.94
C SER A 21 11.04 0.65 -2.28
N GLY A 22 11.74 0.86 -3.40
CA GLY A 22 11.19 0.68 -4.75
C GLY A 22 10.71 -0.76 -5.00
N VAL A 23 11.36 -1.76 -4.42
CA VAL A 23 10.93 -3.17 -4.49
C VAL A 23 9.54 -3.34 -3.86
N VAL A 24 9.30 -2.66 -2.73
CA VAL A 24 7.98 -2.68 -2.06
C VAL A 24 6.93 -1.97 -2.89
N GLY A 25 7.27 -0.82 -3.51
CA GLY A 25 6.40 -0.09 -4.43
C GLY A 25 5.97 -0.96 -5.62
N ILE A 26 6.92 -1.61 -6.28
CA ILE A 26 6.68 -2.55 -7.39
C ILE A 26 5.72 -3.67 -6.95
N LYS A 27 6.00 -4.34 -5.83
CA LYS A 27 5.13 -5.38 -5.28
C LYS A 27 3.71 -4.86 -5.02
N ASN A 28 3.57 -3.67 -4.45
CA ASN A 28 2.25 -3.12 -4.12
C ASN A 28 1.39 -2.91 -5.38
N VAL A 29 1.97 -2.38 -6.46
CA VAL A 29 1.25 -2.21 -7.74
C VAL A 29 0.90 -3.56 -8.37
N ILE A 30 1.84 -4.51 -8.38
CA ILE A 30 1.60 -5.85 -8.92
C ILE A 30 0.39 -6.50 -8.22
N PHE A 31 0.38 -6.51 -6.89
CA PHE A 31 -0.71 -7.14 -6.13
C PHE A 31 -1.99 -6.31 -6.10
N GLY A 32 -1.88 -4.99 -6.09
CA GLY A 32 -3.04 -4.10 -6.02
C GLY A 32 -3.79 -3.94 -7.33
N ALA A 33 -3.09 -4.06 -8.47
CA ALA A 33 -3.69 -3.80 -9.77
C ALA A 33 -3.75 -5.03 -10.69
N TRP A 34 -2.71 -5.86 -10.75
CA TRP A 34 -2.52 -6.78 -11.86
C TRP A 34 -2.85 -8.24 -11.56
N VAL A 35 -2.55 -8.74 -10.36
CA VAL A 35 -2.64 -10.18 -10.05
C VAL A 35 -4.07 -10.70 -10.16
N LEU A 36 -5.04 -10.00 -9.59
CA LEU A 36 -6.44 -10.44 -9.61
C LEU A 36 -6.99 -10.43 -11.05
N LEU A 37 -6.76 -9.34 -11.80
CA LEU A 37 -7.20 -9.22 -13.19
C LEU A 37 -6.57 -10.33 -14.06
N TYR A 38 -5.25 -10.54 -13.96
CA TYR A 38 -4.53 -11.53 -14.73
C TYR A 38 -5.05 -12.95 -14.48
N TYR A 39 -5.11 -13.38 -13.23
CA TYR A 39 -5.56 -14.74 -12.93
C TYR A 39 -7.03 -14.96 -13.24
N ASN A 40 -7.89 -13.96 -13.02
CA ASN A 40 -9.32 -14.09 -13.29
C ASN A 40 -9.64 -13.88 -14.78
N GLN A 41 -9.32 -12.72 -15.35
CA GLN A 41 -9.79 -12.36 -16.68
C GLN A 41 -8.89 -12.87 -17.82
N VAL A 42 -7.59 -13.04 -17.57
CA VAL A 42 -6.65 -13.55 -18.61
C VAL A 42 -6.52 -15.06 -18.54
N LEU A 43 -6.37 -15.63 -17.34
CA LEU A 43 -6.18 -17.08 -17.17
C LEU A 43 -7.48 -17.85 -16.91
N GLY A 44 -8.58 -17.16 -16.58
CA GLY A 44 -9.89 -17.79 -16.35
C GLY A 44 -10.05 -18.45 -14.98
N LEU A 45 -9.23 -18.11 -13.96
CA LEU A 45 -9.41 -18.59 -12.59
C LEU A 45 -10.66 -17.92 -11.99
N GLN A 46 -11.49 -18.70 -11.33
CA GLN A 46 -12.67 -18.16 -10.64
C GLN A 46 -12.27 -17.06 -9.64
N PRO A 47 -12.98 -15.92 -9.59
CA PRO A 47 -12.56 -14.74 -8.79
C PRO A 47 -12.41 -15.05 -7.32
N TYR A 48 -13.32 -15.86 -6.75
CA TYR A 48 -13.24 -16.22 -5.32
C TYR A 48 -11.99 -17.04 -5.00
N LEU A 49 -11.56 -17.95 -5.91
CA LEU A 49 -10.32 -18.70 -5.74
C LEU A 49 -9.11 -17.80 -5.79
N ALA A 50 -9.06 -16.87 -6.77
CA ALA A 50 -7.99 -15.89 -6.85
C ALA A 50 -7.90 -15.03 -5.59
N SER A 51 -9.03 -14.56 -5.10
CA SER A 51 -9.10 -13.72 -3.88
C SER A 51 -8.76 -14.50 -2.60
N ILE A 52 -9.15 -15.77 -2.49
CA ILE A 52 -8.72 -16.64 -1.39
C ILE A 52 -7.19 -16.76 -1.38
N ALA A 53 -6.57 -17.04 -2.52
CA ALA A 53 -5.12 -17.18 -2.62
C ALA A 53 -4.39 -15.91 -2.19
N ILE A 54 -4.83 -14.74 -2.70
CA ILE A 54 -4.26 -13.43 -2.37
C ILE A 54 -4.51 -13.09 -0.89
N GLY A 55 -5.74 -13.29 -0.39
CA GLY A 55 -6.13 -13.01 0.99
C GLY A 55 -5.33 -13.87 1.99
N VAL A 56 -5.23 -15.17 1.75
CA VAL A 56 -4.41 -16.08 2.58
C VAL A 56 -2.95 -15.64 2.61
N SER A 57 -2.39 -15.19 1.48
CA SER A 57 -1.01 -14.69 1.44
C SER A 57 -0.80 -13.47 2.35
N LEU A 58 -1.80 -12.59 2.50
CA LEU A 58 -1.75 -11.44 3.41
C LEU A 58 -1.75 -11.84 4.89
N PHE A 59 -2.47 -12.91 5.25
CA PHE A 59 -2.38 -13.46 6.61
C PHE A 59 -0.99 -14.04 6.90
N PHE A 60 -0.38 -14.72 5.91
CA PHE A 60 1.01 -15.19 6.03
C PHE A 60 1.99 -14.04 6.23
N ASP A 61 1.83 -12.94 5.49
CA ASP A 61 2.64 -11.73 5.62
C ASP A 61 2.53 -11.14 7.04
N ALA A 62 1.31 -11.05 7.58
CA ALA A 62 1.05 -10.56 8.93
C ALA A 62 1.75 -11.39 10.02
N ILE A 63 1.86 -12.70 9.85
CA ILE A 63 2.52 -13.61 10.79
C ILE A 63 4.03 -13.62 10.59
N SER A 64 4.49 -13.61 9.33
CA SER A 64 5.92 -13.74 9.01
C SER A 64 6.74 -12.51 9.39
N ASP A 65 6.17 -11.30 9.30
CA ASP A 65 6.89 -10.06 9.61
C ASP A 65 7.50 -10.04 11.02
N PRO A 66 6.73 -10.28 12.11
CA PRO A 66 7.30 -10.32 13.45
C PRO A 66 8.32 -11.45 13.64
N LEU A 67 8.04 -12.63 13.04
CA LEU A 67 8.93 -13.78 13.17
C LEU A 67 10.28 -13.53 12.52
N VAL A 68 10.28 -13.01 11.30
CA VAL A 68 11.53 -12.67 10.58
C VAL A 68 12.27 -11.52 11.27
N GLY A 69 11.55 -10.53 11.81
CA GLY A 69 12.12 -9.46 12.62
C GLY A 69 12.97 -10.01 13.75
N VAL A 70 12.34 -10.85 14.62
CA VAL A 70 13.02 -11.49 15.74
C VAL A 70 14.16 -12.41 15.29
N TRP A 71 13.94 -13.15 14.22
CA TRP A 71 14.96 -14.08 13.71
C TRP A 71 16.18 -13.33 13.16
N SER A 72 15.95 -12.27 12.38
CA SER A 72 17.04 -11.44 11.84
C SER A 72 17.89 -10.75 12.91
N ASP A 73 17.30 -10.44 14.08
CA ASP A 73 18.02 -9.82 15.19
C ASP A 73 18.92 -10.80 15.95
N ARG A 74 18.65 -12.10 15.88
CA ARG A 74 19.37 -13.15 16.62
C ARG A 74 20.50 -13.80 15.85
N ILE A 75 20.47 -13.77 14.52
CA ILE A 75 21.50 -14.39 13.69
C ILE A 75 22.80 -13.60 13.81
N ARG A 76 23.90 -14.35 13.92
CA ARG A 76 25.26 -13.82 13.87
C ARG A 76 26.01 -14.48 12.73
N SER A 77 26.39 -13.68 11.74
CA SER A 77 27.19 -14.17 10.59
C SER A 77 28.33 -13.22 10.24
N ARG A 78 29.19 -13.65 9.32
CA ARG A 78 30.25 -12.79 8.76
C ARG A 78 29.70 -11.59 8.00
N LEU A 79 28.46 -11.70 7.49
CA LEU A 79 27.71 -10.62 6.82
C LEU A 79 26.86 -9.79 7.81
N GLY A 80 27.16 -9.87 9.11
CA GLY A 80 26.30 -9.27 10.13
C GLY A 80 25.02 -10.06 10.37
N ARG A 81 24.05 -9.43 11.05
CA ARG A 81 22.78 -10.09 11.42
C ARG A 81 21.71 -9.95 10.34
N ARG A 82 21.62 -8.84 9.63
CA ARG A 82 20.50 -8.49 8.72
C ARG A 82 20.80 -8.73 7.24
N HIS A 83 22.04 -8.48 6.79
CA HIS A 83 22.42 -8.63 5.39
C HIS A 83 22.22 -10.03 4.81
N PRO A 84 22.43 -11.15 5.55
CA PRO A 84 22.16 -12.48 5.02
C PRO A 84 20.72 -12.65 4.54
N PHE A 85 19.75 -12.11 5.28
CA PHE A 85 18.33 -12.16 4.90
C PHE A 85 18.06 -11.34 3.66
N ILE A 86 18.57 -10.10 3.63
CA ILE A 86 18.37 -9.18 2.49
C ILE A 86 18.96 -9.81 1.22
N TYR A 87 20.20 -10.30 1.24
CA TYR A 87 20.81 -10.92 0.06
C TYR A 87 20.11 -12.22 -0.37
N ALA A 88 19.77 -13.08 0.58
CA ALA A 88 19.16 -14.37 0.28
C ALA A 88 17.75 -14.24 -0.29
N SER A 89 17.04 -13.15 -0.03
CA SER A 89 15.67 -12.92 -0.49
C SER A 89 15.55 -12.37 -1.92
N ILE A 90 16.57 -11.66 -2.43
CA ILE A 90 16.50 -10.93 -3.70
C ILE A 90 16.20 -11.88 -4.88
N ILE A 91 16.99 -12.93 -5.03
CA ILE A 91 16.84 -13.86 -6.15
C ILE A 91 15.55 -14.68 -6.06
N PRO A 92 15.19 -15.30 -4.91
CA PRO A 92 13.90 -15.97 -4.76
C PRO A 92 12.72 -15.05 -5.04
N LEU A 93 12.76 -13.79 -4.56
CA LEU A 93 11.72 -12.81 -4.84
C LEU A 93 11.57 -12.53 -6.34
N ALA A 94 12.68 -12.27 -7.03
CA ALA A 94 12.68 -12.02 -8.47
C ALA A 94 12.15 -13.22 -9.26
N ILE A 95 12.57 -14.43 -8.91
CA ILE A 95 12.09 -15.67 -9.55
C ILE A 95 10.58 -15.85 -9.32
N CYS A 96 10.10 -15.67 -8.10
CA CYS A 96 8.68 -15.82 -7.80
C CYS A 96 7.82 -14.78 -8.51
N VAL A 97 8.29 -13.52 -8.61
CA VAL A 97 7.60 -12.46 -9.38
C VAL A 97 7.57 -12.82 -10.86
N TRP A 98 8.66 -13.33 -11.42
CA TRP A 98 8.69 -13.79 -12.80
C TRP A 98 7.72 -14.95 -13.03
N LEU A 99 7.75 -15.98 -12.18
CA LEU A 99 6.85 -17.14 -12.30
C LEU A 99 5.38 -16.79 -12.13
N LEU A 100 5.05 -15.73 -11.40
CA LEU A 100 3.68 -15.30 -11.12
C LEU A 100 2.91 -14.99 -12.42
N PHE A 101 3.58 -14.35 -13.39
CA PHE A 101 2.97 -13.96 -14.66
C PHE A 101 3.45 -14.80 -15.86
N THR A 102 4.30 -15.80 -15.63
CA THR A 102 4.66 -16.76 -16.68
C THR A 102 3.44 -17.63 -17.04
N PRO A 103 3.19 -17.90 -18.35
CA PRO A 103 2.09 -18.73 -18.77
C PRO A 103 2.03 -20.06 -18.01
N PRO A 104 0.85 -20.52 -17.58
CA PRO A 104 0.72 -21.74 -16.81
C PRO A 104 0.83 -22.98 -17.70
N ASN A 105 1.29 -24.11 -17.15
CA ASN A 105 1.32 -25.39 -17.85
C ASN A 105 -0.08 -26.03 -17.98
N SER A 106 -1.05 -25.58 -17.18
CA SER A 106 -2.44 -26.04 -17.21
C SER A 106 -3.36 -24.90 -16.82
N TYR A 107 -4.54 -24.85 -17.46
CA TYR A 107 -5.61 -23.88 -17.16
C TYR A 107 -6.70 -24.47 -16.25
N GLU A 108 -6.45 -25.64 -15.66
CA GLU A 108 -7.36 -26.20 -14.66
C GLU A 108 -7.42 -25.33 -13.41
N GLN A 109 -8.62 -25.15 -12.85
CA GLN A 109 -8.87 -24.29 -11.68
C GLN A 109 -7.99 -24.66 -10.49
N SER A 110 -7.82 -25.96 -10.24
CA SER A 110 -6.97 -26.48 -9.16
C SER A 110 -5.50 -26.09 -9.35
N TYR A 111 -4.98 -26.23 -10.56
CA TYR A 111 -3.59 -25.88 -10.88
C TYR A 111 -3.35 -24.38 -10.76
N LEU A 112 -4.22 -23.55 -11.35
CA LEU A 112 -4.11 -22.10 -11.28
C LEU A 112 -4.20 -21.58 -9.83
N PHE A 113 -5.13 -22.14 -9.06
CA PHE A 113 -5.27 -21.80 -7.63
C PHE A 113 -4.01 -22.13 -6.84
N VAL A 114 -3.49 -23.35 -6.96
CA VAL A 114 -2.28 -23.78 -6.25
C VAL A 114 -1.06 -22.96 -6.70
N LYS A 115 -0.90 -22.71 -8.01
CA LYS A 115 0.17 -21.86 -8.54
C LYS A 115 0.11 -20.46 -7.92
N LEU A 116 -1.07 -19.83 -7.93
CA LEU A 116 -1.26 -18.50 -7.36
C LEU A 116 -0.99 -18.49 -5.84
N LEU A 117 -1.58 -19.42 -5.10
CA LEU A 117 -1.43 -19.50 -3.65
C LEU A 117 0.03 -19.67 -3.24
N VAL A 118 0.72 -20.63 -3.85
CA VAL A 118 2.13 -20.91 -3.51
C VAL A 118 3.03 -19.72 -3.87
N LEU A 119 2.88 -19.16 -5.07
CA LEU A 119 3.71 -18.04 -5.50
C LEU A 119 3.44 -16.76 -4.68
N THR A 120 2.18 -16.46 -4.36
CA THR A 120 1.86 -15.31 -3.54
C THR A 120 2.40 -15.44 -2.12
N ILE A 121 2.32 -16.62 -1.50
CA ILE A 121 2.92 -16.89 -0.18
C ILE A 121 4.45 -16.76 -0.26
N LEU A 122 5.10 -17.34 -1.27
CA LEU A 122 6.56 -17.25 -1.42
C LEU A 122 7.03 -15.82 -1.66
N ILE A 123 6.30 -15.03 -2.48
CA ILE A 123 6.61 -13.61 -2.68
C ILE A 123 6.48 -12.84 -1.37
N ARG A 124 5.39 -13.07 -0.59
CA ARG A 124 5.20 -12.43 0.72
C ARG A 124 6.33 -12.79 1.67
N LEU A 125 6.68 -14.05 1.74
CA LEU A 125 7.78 -14.51 2.59
C LEU A 125 9.12 -13.88 2.15
N ALA A 126 9.43 -13.89 0.85
CA ALA A 126 10.66 -13.31 0.33
C ALA A 126 10.72 -11.79 0.56
N ILE A 127 9.61 -11.07 0.39
CA ILE A 127 9.58 -9.62 0.67
C ILE A 127 9.73 -9.33 2.16
N THR A 128 9.16 -10.16 3.06
CA THR A 128 9.38 -10.04 4.51
C THR A 128 10.86 -10.22 4.86
N PHE A 129 11.54 -11.21 4.26
CA PHE A 129 12.99 -11.43 4.44
C PHE A 129 13.83 -10.28 3.89
N PHE A 130 13.33 -9.56 2.89
CA PHE A 130 14.00 -8.38 2.34
C PHE A 130 13.73 -7.13 3.19
N GLU A 131 12.45 -6.80 3.36
CA GLU A 131 11.99 -5.50 3.88
C GLU A 131 12.17 -5.36 5.38
N THR A 132 11.78 -6.36 6.18
CA THR A 132 11.84 -6.27 7.64
C THR A 132 13.27 -6.06 8.16
N PRO A 133 14.30 -6.85 7.73
CA PRO A 133 15.67 -6.58 8.13
C PRO A 133 16.23 -5.27 7.55
N ARG A 134 15.82 -4.89 6.32
CA ARG A 134 16.26 -3.64 5.69
C ARG A 134 15.71 -2.42 6.43
N ALA A 135 14.42 -2.40 6.75
CA ALA A 135 13.80 -1.31 7.49
C ALA A 135 14.42 -1.15 8.88
N ALA A 136 14.68 -2.26 9.56
CA ALA A 136 15.30 -2.26 10.86
C ALA A 136 16.81 -1.87 10.82
N LEU A 137 17.47 -1.96 9.67
CA LEU A 137 18.84 -1.47 9.48
C LEU A 137 18.90 0.08 9.47
N GLY A 138 17.84 0.75 9.00
CA GLY A 138 17.81 2.22 8.88
C GLY A 138 18.21 2.99 10.16
N PRO A 139 17.58 2.73 11.32
CA PRO A 139 17.95 3.34 12.59
C PRO A 139 19.37 3.03 13.08
N GLU A 140 20.00 1.96 12.58
CA GLU A 140 21.39 1.61 12.90
C GLU A 140 22.39 2.41 12.07
N LEU A 141 21.99 2.83 10.85
CA LEU A 141 22.84 3.61 9.95
C LEU A 141 23.04 5.05 10.43
N THR A 142 22.11 5.60 11.21
CA THR A 142 22.22 6.95 11.76
C THR A 142 21.44 7.10 13.06
N LYS A 143 22.05 7.74 14.07
CA LYS A 143 21.38 8.13 15.31
C LYS A 143 20.86 9.57 15.26
N ASP A 144 21.30 10.34 14.26
CA ASP A 144 20.86 11.70 14.03
C ASP A 144 19.39 11.77 13.60
N TYR A 145 18.61 12.59 14.27
CA TYR A 145 17.17 12.72 14.05
C TYR A 145 16.83 13.20 12.62
N ASP A 146 17.53 14.23 12.16
CA ASP A 146 17.27 14.81 10.83
C ASP A 146 17.63 13.84 9.71
N ARG A 147 18.70 13.09 9.89
CA ARG A 147 19.12 12.06 8.94
C ARG A 147 18.19 10.84 8.94
N ARG A 148 17.53 10.50 10.06
CA ARG A 148 16.46 9.49 10.10
C ARG A 148 15.24 9.95 9.32
N ASN A 149 14.85 11.22 9.48
CA ASN A 149 13.76 11.80 8.70
C ASN A 149 14.09 11.82 7.20
N LEU A 150 15.32 12.18 6.84
CA LEU A 150 15.79 12.11 5.46
C LEU A 150 15.73 10.69 4.90
N LEU A 151 16.17 9.68 5.65
CA LEU A 151 16.12 8.27 5.27
C LEU A 151 14.69 7.79 5.01
N ASN A 152 13.76 8.13 5.91
CA ASN A 152 12.35 7.80 5.78
C ASN A 152 11.73 8.50 4.56
N GLY A 153 12.03 9.78 4.35
CA GLY A 153 11.56 10.53 3.19
C GLY A 153 12.07 9.94 1.87
N MET A 154 13.36 9.59 1.81
CA MET A 154 13.93 8.89 0.65
C MET A 154 13.28 7.52 0.44
N GLY A 155 12.95 6.77 1.50
CA GLY A 155 12.25 5.50 1.42
C GLY A 155 10.87 5.65 0.79
N ILE A 156 10.09 6.62 1.26
CA ILE A 156 8.78 6.94 0.69
C ILE A 156 8.91 7.33 -0.79
N PHE A 157 9.85 8.21 -1.12
CA PHE A 157 10.14 8.63 -2.49
C PHE A 157 10.41 7.43 -3.42
N PHE A 158 11.33 6.55 -3.04
CA PHE A 158 11.65 5.36 -3.85
C PHE A 158 10.48 4.38 -3.94
N GLY A 159 9.67 4.25 -2.89
CA GLY A 159 8.44 3.46 -2.91
C GLY A 159 7.48 3.94 -4.00
N TYR A 160 7.21 5.25 -4.06
CA TYR A 160 6.38 5.85 -5.10
C TYR A 160 7.03 5.75 -6.49
N VAL A 161 8.34 6.02 -6.62
CA VAL A 161 9.06 5.91 -7.90
C VAL A 161 8.97 4.48 -8.44
N GLY A 162 9.18 3.45 -7.61
CA GLY A 162 9.03 2.06 -8.03
C GLY A 162 7.61 1.73 -8.49
N ALA A 163 6.60 2.22 -7.76
CA ALA A 163 5.20 2.03 -8.11
C ALA A 163 4.83 2.72 -9.43
N ILE A 164 5.26 3.98 -9.61
CA ILE A 164 4.98 4.76 -10.81
C ILE A 164 5.66 4.13 -12.04
N ILE A 165 6.94 3.77 -11.93
CA ILE A 165 7.69 3.19 -13.05
C ILE A 165 7.01 1.91 -13.52
N ILE A 166 6.67 0.98 -12.61
CA ILE A 166 6.08 -0.30 -13.01
C ILE A 166 4.67 -0.10 -13.58
N GLY A 167 3.87 0.80 -13.01
CA GLY A 167 2.53 1.12 -13.48
C GLY A 167 2.55 1.80 -14.85
N PHE A 168 3.38 2.82 -15.02
CA PHE A 168 3.51 3.55 -16.29
C PHE A 168 4.04 2.66 -17.42
N VAL A 169 5.11 1.91 -17.17
CA VAL A 169 5.70 1.03 -18.19
C VAL A 169 4.75 -0.08 -18.60
N MET A 170 3.99 -0.64 -17.64
CA MET A 170 2.96 -1.63 -17.96
C MET A 170 1.90 -1.07 -18.89
N LEU A 171 1.35 0.09 -18.57
CA LEU A 171 0.25 0.69 -19.29
C LEU A 171 0.68 1.25 -20.65
N GLU A 172 1.84 1.88 -20.74
CA GLU A 172 2.30 2.57 -21.96
C GLU A 172 2.99 1.64 -22.96
N TYR A 173 3.78 0.67 -22.46
CA TYR A 173 4.66 -0.10 -23.34
C TYR A 173 4.35 -1.60 -23.40
N PHE A 174 3.77 -2.20 -22.34
CA PHE A 174 3.60 -3.65 -22.29
C PHE A 174 2.20 -4.10 -22.69
N LEU A 175 1.23 -3.21 -22.66
CA LEU A 175 -0.14 -3.47 -23.07
C LEU A 175 -0.54 -2.65 -24.32
N PRO A 176 0.22 -2.68 -25.42
CA PRO A 176 -0.19 -2.03 -26.66
C PRO A 176 -1.42 -2.73 -27.25
N GLU A 177 -2.21 -1.99 -27.98
CA GLU A 177 -3.25 -2.58 -28.82
C GLU A 177 -2.66 -3.50 -29.89
N THR A 178 -3.34 -4.62 -30.12
CA THR A 178 -2.97 -5.62 -31.12
C THR A 178 -4.21 -5.98 -31.94
N GLU A 179 -4.05 -6.71 -33.04
CA GLU A 179 -5.21 -7.18 -33.84
C GLU A 179 -6.23 -7.97 -33.01
N GLN A 180 -5.77 -8.72 -32.00
CA GLN A 180 -6.61 -9.55 -31.14
C GLN A 180 -7.16 -8.79 -29.91
N PHE A 181 -6.41 -7.82 -29.39
CA PHE A 181 -6.75 -7.05 -28.19
C PHE A 181 -6.77 -5.56 -28.54
N GLN A 182 -7.96 -5.04 -28.85
CA GLN A 182 -8.18 -3.63 -29.23
C GLN A 182 -8.87 -2.85 -28.13
N GLY A 183 -8.63 -1.55 -28.05
CA GLY A 183 -9.23 -0.68 -27.08
C GLY A 183 -8.95 -1.14 -25.64
N SER A 184 -9.98 -1.17 -24.81
CA SER A 184 -9.85 -1.57 -23.41
C SER A 184 -9.49 -3.04 -23.21
N THR A 185 -9.72 -3.91 -24.21
CA THR A 185 -9.33 -5.32 -24.13
C THR A 185 -7.82 -5.53 -24.17
N ALA A 186 -7.02 -4.51 -24.55
CA ALA A 186 -5.57 -4.54 -24.47
C ALA A 186 -5.04 -4.83 -23.04
N PHE A 187 -5.81 -4.48 -21.99
CA PHE A 187 -5.52 -4.91 -20.63
C PHE A 187 -5.46 -6.43 -20.43
N LEU A 188 -6.14 -7.17 -21.29
CA LEU A 188 -6.23 -8.64 -21.20
C LEU A 188 -5.17 -9.35 -22.04
N ASN A 189 -4.25 -8.63 -22.68
CA ASN A 189 -3.18 -9.22 -23.48
C ASN A 189 -2.16 -9.96 -22.58
N PRO A 190 -2.07 -11.31 -22.65
CA PRO A 190 -1.18 -12.11 -21.81
C PRO A 190 0.30 -11.80 -22.02
N GLU A 191 0.72 -11.39 -23.23
CA GLU A 191 2.12 -11.07 -23.53
C GLU A 191 2.61 -9.85 -22.73
N GLY A 192 1.71 -8.90 -22.44
CA GLY A 192 2.05 -7.74 -21.61
C GLY A 192 2.45 -8.15 -20.19
N TYR A 193 1.77 -9.14 -19.63
CA TYR A 193 2.07 -9.65 -18.29
C TYR A 193 3.39 -10.42 -18.25
N GLU A 194 3.74 -11.12 -19.31
CA GLU A 194 5.05 -11.76 -19.40
C GLU A 194 6.18 -10.74 -19.46
N LYS A 195 6.03 -9.66 -20.24
CA LYS A 195 6.98 -8.53 -20.27
C LYS A 195 7.09 -7.85 -18.91
N LEU A 196 5.94 -7.65 -18.23
CA LEU A 196 5.91 -7.13 -16.85
C LEU A 196 6.72 -8.00 -15.90
N ALA A 197 6.58 -9.33 -16.00
CA ALA A 197 7.29 -10.30 -15.16
C ALA A 197 8.81 -10.15 -15.28
N TYR A 198 9.33 -10.10 -16.49
CA TYR A 198 10.77 -9.91 -16.73
C TYR A 198 11.26 -8.56 -16.21
N PHE A 199 10.53 -7.49 -16.50
CA PHE A 199 10.92 -6.15 -16.10
C PHE A 199 10.85 -5.96 -14.58
N ALA A 200 9.82 -6.46 -13.93
CA ALA A 200 9.68 -6.41 -12.49
C ALA A 200 10.78 -7.22 -11.78
N ALA A 201 11.06 -8.44 -12.26
CA ALA A 201 12.15 -9.26 -11.72
C ALA A 201 13.52 -8.57 -11.86
N PHE A 202 13.78 -7.95 -13.00
CA PHE A 202 15.00 -7.18 -13.26
C PHE A 202 15.12 -5.99 -12.29
N LEU A 203 14.07 -5.20 -12.11
CA LEU A 203 14.06 -4.08 -11.17
C LEU A 203 14.24 -4.54 -9.72
N VAL A 204 13.59 -5.63 -9.32
CA VAL A 204 13.76 -6.23 -7.98
C VAL A 204 15.23 -6.58 -7.72
N ILE A 205 15.91 -7.19 -8.69
CA ILE A 205 17.34 -7.52 -8.56
C ILE A 205 18.17 -6.25 -8.44
N ILE A 206 18.02 -5.29 -9.34
CA ILE A 206 18.84 -4.07 -9.34
C ILE A 206 18.63 -3.28 -8.05
N LEU A 207 17.38 -2.97 -7.70
CA LEU A 207 17.08 -2.17 -6.51
C LEU A 207 17.46 -2.90 -5.22
N GLY A 208 17.21 -4.22 -5.17
CA GLY A 208 17.55 -5.07 -4.03
C GLY A 208 19.06 -5.16 -3.81
N VAL A 209 19.84 -5.44 -4.86
CA VAL A 209 21.31 -5.51 -4.79
C VAL A 209 21.90 -4.14 -4.46
N THR A 210 21.37 -3.07 -5.06
CA THR A 210 21.83 -1.69 -4.76
C THR A 210 21.63 -1.36 -3.29
N ALA A 211 20.44 -1.64 -2.75
CA ALA A 211 20.13 -1.39 -1.35
C ALA A 211 21.03 -2.20 -0.40
N ALA A 212 21.21 -3.50 -0.67
CA ALA A 212 22.00 -4.39 0.16
C ALA A 212 23.50 -4.04 0.11
N SER A 213 24.05 -3.83 -1.09
CA SER A 213 25.49 -3.56 -1.30
C SER A 213 25.92 -2.19 -0.78
N SER A 214 25.04 -1.19 -0.81
CA SER A 214 25.32 0.17 -0.33
C SER A 214 25.75 0.22 1.14
N THR A 215 25.18 -0.67 1.96
CA THR A 215 25.44 -0.75 3.40
C THR A 215 26.44 -1.84 3.79
N HIS A 216 26.89 -2.65 2.84
CA HIS A 216 27.78 -3.79 3.09
C HIS A 216 29.08 -3.39 3.78
N LYS A 217 29.72 -2.28 3.36
CA LYS A 217 30.95 -1.79 3.94
C LYS A 217 30.83 -1.37 5.42
N HIS A 218 29.62 -1.09 5.87
CA HIS A 218 29.32 -0.64 7.22
C HIS A 218 28.95 -1.77 8.19
N ILE A 219 28.92 -3.03 7.73
CA ILE A 219 28.54 -4.18 8.57
C ILE A 219 29.36 -4.26 9.86
N LYS A 220 30.66 -3.93 9.80
CA LYS A 220 31.58 -3.99 10.94
C LYS A 220 31.34 -2.89 11.98
N ASP A 221 30.71 -1.79 11.54
CA ASP A 221 30.48 -0.59 12.35
C ASP A 221 29.06 -0.57 12.95
N LEU A 222 28.19 -1.50 12.51
CA LEU A 222 26.83 -1.59 13.01
C LEU A 222 26.81 -2.08 14.47
N HIS A 223 26.00 -1.40 15.28
CA HIS A 223 25.90 -1.66 16.70
C HIS A 223 25.41 -3.08 16.98
N VAL A 224 26.13 -3.83 17.77
CA VAL A 224 25.70 -5.13 18.27
C VAL A 224 24.77 -4.90 19.46
N VAL A 225 23.46 -4.90 19.21
CA VAL A 225 22.47 -4.88 20.30
C VAL A 225 22.51 -6.23 21.00
N GLU A 226 22.62 -6.24 22.33
CA GLU A 226 22.44 -7.47 23.11
C GLU A 226 21.04 -8.05 22.83
N PRO A 227 20.91 -9.37 22.72
CA PRO A 227 19.64 -10.00 22.44
C PRO A 227 18.64 -9.64 23.56
N SER A 228 17.59 -8.92 23.23
CA SER A 228 16.45 -8.80 24.11
C SER A 228 15.95 -10.21 24.46
N GLY A 229 15.57 -10.44 25.71
CA GLY A 229 15.11 -11.75 26.19
C GLY A 229 13.95 -12.33 25.34
N PRO A 230 13.51 -13.55 25.64
CA PRO A 230 12.46 -14.18 24.85
C PRO A 230 11.19 -13.33 24.87
N ILE A 231 10.66 -13.05 23.66
CA ILE A 231 9.35 -12.37 23.53
C ILE A 231 8.31 -13.29 24.18
N LYS A 232 7.78 -12.87 25.31
CA LYS A 232 6.67 -13.57 25.97
C LYS A 232 5.38 -13.07 25.33
N LEU A 233 4.67 -13.93 24.64
CA LEU A 233 3.38 -13.62 24.01
C LEU A 233 2.41 -12.91 25.00
N LYS A 234 2.45 -13.30 26.27
CA LYS A 234 1.69 -12.64 27.34
C LYS A 234 2.00 -11.16 27.48
N ASN A 235 3.29 -10.76 27.34
CA ASN A 235 3.68 -9.35 27.44
C ASN A 235 3.21 -8.57 26.21
N VAL A 236 3.35 -9.15 25.01
CA VAL A 236 2.86 -8.54 23.77
C VAL A 236 1.34 -8.34 23.82
N LEU A 237 0.59 -9.33 24.28
CA LEU A 237 -0.86 -9.21 24.46
C LEU A 237 -1.23 -8.16 25.52
N ALA A 238 -0.48 -8.07 26.61
CA ALA A 238 -0.71 -7.05 27.63
C ALA A 238 -0.45 -5.63 27.07
N GLU A 239 0.61 -5.45 26.31
CA GLU A 239 0.93 -4.18 25.63
C GLU A 239 -0.15 -3.79 24.61
N VAL A 240 -0.64 -4.75 23.82
CA VAL A 240 -1.75 -4.50 22.88
C VAL A 240 -3.03 -4.09 23.61
N ILE A 241 -3.39 -4.79 24.72
CA ILE A 241 -4.56 -4.45 25.52
C ILE A 241 -4.41 -3.05 26.15
N GLU A 242 -3.21 -2.70 26.60
CA GLU A 242 -2.91 -1.39 27.15
C GLU A 242 -3.08 -0.29 26.08
N ALA A 243 -2.57 -0.53 24.86
CA ALA A 243 -2.78 0.40 23.74
C ALA A 243 -4.27 0.56 23.41
N LEU A 244 -5.02 -0.55 23.37
CA LEU A 244 -6.48 -0.52 23.13
C LEU A 244 -7.26 0.24 24.22
N SER A 245 -6.71 0.39 25.41
CA SER A 245 -7.34 1.20 26.48
C SER A 245 -7.18 2.70 26.28
N ASN A 246 -6.26 3.17 25.43
CA ASN A 246 -6.20 4.57 25.03
C ASN A 246 -7.30 4.87 23.99
N ARG A 247 -8.32 5.62 24.42
CA ARG A 247 -9.49 5.93 23.60
C ARG A 247 -9.12 6.61 22.26
N SER A 248 -8.21 7.58 22.28
CA SER A 248 -7.81 8.30 21.07
C SER A 248 -7.09 7.40 20.08
N TRP A 249 -6.20 6.54 20.59
CA TRP A 249 -5.56 5.52 19.75
C TRP A 249 -6.56 4.53 19.17
N LEU A 250 -7.47 4.02 19.99
CA LEU A 250 -8.51 3.08 19.55
C LEU A 250 -9.36 3.66 18.41
N MET A 251 -9.72 4.95 18.49
CA MET A 251 -10.50 5.61 17.44
C MET A 251 -9.74 5.69 16.12
N ILE A 252 -8.47 6.12 16.14
CA ILE A 252 -7.64 6.15 14.92
C ILE A 252 -7.41 4.74 14.37
N PHE A 253 -7.17 3.78 15.26
CA PHE A 253 -6.96 2.39 14.91
C PHE A 253 -8.18 1.78 14.20
N LEU A 254 -9.39 1.95 14.72
CA LEU A 254 -10.62 1.47 14.11
C LEU A 254 -10.91 2.17 12.77
N ALA A 255 -10.68 3.46 12.68
CA ALA A 255 -10.75 4.19 11.41
C ALA A 255 -9.77 3.61 10.38
N GLY A 256 -8.54 3.33 10.79
CA GLY A 256 -7.52 2.70 9.95
C GLY A 256 -7.89 1.28 9.49
N CYS A 257 -8.52 0.48 10.36
CA CYS A 257 -9.02 -0.86 10.01
C CYS A 257 -10.12 -0.81 8.93
N LEU A 258 -11.10 0.09 9.07
CA LEU A 258 -12.16 0.27 8.07
C LEU A 258 -11.63 0.77 6.74
N TYR A 259 -10.67 1.70 6.79
CA TYR A 259 -10.01 2.16 5.57
C TYR A 259 -9.18 1.06 4.91
N ALA A 260 -8.49 0.24 5.68
CA ALA A 260 -7.75 -0.91 5.14
C ALA A 260 -8.68 -1.95 4.50
N LEU A 261 -9.84 -2.19 5.10
CA LEU A 261 -10.90 -3.03 4.52
C LEU A 261 -11.37 -2.46 3.17
N PHE A 262 -11.65 -1.15 3.14
CA PHE A 262 -12.02 -0.44 1.92
C PHE A 262 -10.93 -0.52 0.83
N LEU A 263 -9.66 -0.31 1.20
CA LEU A 263 -8.53 -0.49 0.26
C LEU A 263 -8.47 -1.91 -0.29
N GLY A 264 -8.67 -2.91 0.56
CA GLY A 264 -8.71 -4.31 0.13
C GLY A 264 -9.82 -4.59 -0.87
N LEU A 265 -11.01 -4.03 -0.65
CA LEU A 265 -12.14 -4.13 -1.59
C LEU A 265 -11.82 -3.46 -2.93
N ASN A 266 -11.18 -2.30 -2.92
CA ASN A 266 -10.86 -1.55 -4.14
C ASN A 266 -9.61 -2.09 -4.88
N ASN A 267 -8.65 -2.64 -4.15
CA ASN A 267 -7.50 -3.27 -4.77
C ASN A 267 -7.94 -4.45 -5.65
N GLY A 268 -7.51 -4.45 -6.88
CA GLY A 268 -7.85 -5.48 -7.86
C GLY A 268 -9.09 -5.19 -8.70
N ILE A 269 -10.03 -4.34 -8.28
CA ILE A 269 -11.20 -3.99 -9.11
C ILE A 269 -11.00 -2.73 -9.95
N ALA A 270 -10.01 -1.90 -9.63
CA ALA A 270 -9.74 -0.67 -10.36
C ALA A 270 -9.56 -0.92 -11.87
N ASN A 271 -8.82 -1.97 -12.23
CA ASN A 271 -8.63 -2.33 -13.62
C ASN A 271 -9.89 -2.93 -14.27
N TYR A 272 -10.75 -3.64 -13.52
CA TYR A 272 -12.06 -4.08 -14.05
C TYR A 272 -12.92 -2.87 -14.41
N ILE A 273 -12.94 -1.85 -13.56
CA ILE A 273 -13.65 -0.60 -13.83
C ILE A 273 -13.04 0.13 -15.01
N SER A 274 -11.71 0.18 -15.14
CA SER A 274 -11.03 0.78 -16.28
C SER A 274 -11.38 0.08 -17.60
N VAL A 275 -11.36 -1.26 -17.60
CA VAL A 275 -11.61 -2.07 -18.81
C VAL A 275 -13.08 -2.04 -19.21
N TYR A 276 -14.01 -2.29 -18.30
CA TYR A 276 -15.40 -2.60 -18.62
C TYR A 276 -16.35 -1.41 -18.42
N PHE A 277 -16.06 -0.51 -17.46
CA PHE A 277 -16.94 0.63 -17.18
C PHE A 277 -16.52 1.89 -17.96
N TRP A 278 -15.27 2.30 -17.79
CA TRP A 278 -14.73 3.47 -18.49
C TRP A 278 -14.23 3.14 -19.90
N GLN A 279 -13.98 1.87 -20.20
CA GLN A 279 -13.45 1.38 -21.47
C GLN A 279 -12.18 2.10 -21.91
N TRP A 280 -11.31 2.42 -20.95
CA TRP A 280 -10.01 3.03 -21.24
C TRP A 280 -9.08 2.07 -21.97
N THR A 281 -8.34 2.58 -22.95
CA THR A 281 -7.13 1.89 -23.38
C THR A 281 -6.04 2.01 -22.30
N PRO A 282 -5.08 1.09 -22.21
CA PRO A 282 -3.99 1.23 -21.24
C PRO A 282 -3.23 2.56 -21.38
N SER A 283 -2.97 3.01 -22.61
CA SER A 283 -2.27 4.28 -22.88
C SER A 283 -3.04 5.50 -22.43
N ASP A 284 -4.38 5.50 -22.48
CA ASP A 284 -5.20 6.62 -22.02
C ASP A 284 -4.94 6.97 -20.55
N ILE A 285 -4.72 5.95 -19.72
CA ILE A 285 -4.52 6.13 -18.29
C ILE A 285 -3.07 5.97 -17.83
N SER A 286 -2.12 5.82 -18.75
CA SER A 286 -0.71 5.62 -18.42
C SER A 286 -0.11 6.78 -17.62
N ILE A 287 -0.60 8.02 -17.84
CA ILE A 287 -0.16 9.22 -17.13
C ILE A 287 -0.80 9.38 -15.74
N PHE A 288 -1.89 8.69 -15.43
CA PHE A 288 -2.63 8.85 -14.16
C PHE A 288 -1.76 8.55 -12.93
N PRO A 289 -0.91 7.52 -12.89
CA PRO A 289 0.00 7.29 -11.77
C PRO A 289 0.98 8.45 -11.52
N LEU A 290 1.44 9.13 -12.58
CA LEU A 290 2.30 10.31 -12.47
C LEU A 290 1.53 11.50 -11.90
N ALA A 291 0.32 11.74 -12.42
CA ALA A 291 -0.55 12.81 -11.94
C ALA A 291 -0.91 12.60 -10.46
N GLY A 292 -1.23 11.36 -10.06
CA GLY A 292 -1.47 10.98 -8.66
C GLY A 292 -0.26 11.25 -7.77
N GLY A 293 0.97 10.91 -8.23
CA GLY A 293 2.20 11.22 -7.50
C GLY A 293 2.42 12.72 -7.28
N ILE A 294 2.16 13.55 -8.29
CA ILE A 294 2.25 15.02 -8.18
C ILE A 294 1.17 15.54 -7.22
N SER A 295 -0.05 15.07 -7.35
CA SER A 295 -1.18 15.45 -6.48
C SER A 295 -0.92 15.08 -5.02
N ALA A 296 -0.28 13.94 -4.77
CA ALA A 296 0.13 13.53 -3.43
C ALA A 296 1.13 14.51 -2.79
N ILE A 297 2.11 14.98 -3.55
CA ILE A 297 3.08 16.00 -3.09
C ILE A 297 2.35 17.31 -2.76
N ILE A 298 1.46 17.76 -3.63
CA ILE A 298 0.67 18.98 -3.42
C ILE A 298 -0.19 18.84 -2.15
N GLY A 299 -0.88 17.70 -2.00
CA GLY A 299 -1.70 17.40 -0.82
C GLY A 299 -0.89 17.44 0.49
N ALA A 300 0.32 16.87 0.48
CA ALA A 300 1.20 16.89 1.65
C ALA A 300 1.66 18.32 2.01
N ILE A 301 2.00 19.15 1.01
CA ILE A 301 2.38 20.55 1.23
C ILE A 301 1.20 21.33 1.82
N ILE A 302 0.00 21.17 1.26
CA ILE A 302 -1.21 21.81 1.75
C ILE A 302 -1.53 21.36 3.18
N ALA A 303 -1.38 20.07 3.48
CA ALA A 303 -1.60 19.53 4.83
C ALA A 303 -0.75 20.25 5.87
N VAL A 304 0.55 20.38 5.61
CA VAL A 304 1.50 21.06 6.50
C VAL A 304 1.14 22.55 6.67
N ALA A 305 0.79 23.22 5.57
CA ALA A 305 0.43 24.64 5.60
C ALA A 305 -0.86 24.92 6.39
N ILE A 306 -1.89 24.10 6.19
CA ILE A 306 -3.20 24.27 6.85
C ILE A 306 -3.16 23.84 8.31
N SER A 307 -2.32 22.85 8.67
CA SER A 307 -2.26 22.32 10.05
C SER A 307 -1.70 23.32 11.07
N LYS A 308 -0.97 24.35 10.60
CA LYS A 308 -0.39 25.34 11.49
C LYS A 308 -1.47 26.10 12.26
N GLY A 309 -1.45 25.98 13.58
CA GLY A 309 -2.34 26.73 14.48
C GLY A 309 -3.80 26.26 14.49
N ARG A 310 -4.14 25.12 13.87
CA ARG A 310 -5.50 24.59 13.79
C ARG A 310 -5.63 23.20 14.42
N GLU A 311 -6.87 22.83 14.74
CA GLU A 311 -7.20 21.50 15.27
C GLU A 311 -7.04 20.43 14.20
N LYS A 312 -6.10 19.49 14.40
CA LYS A 312 -5.80 18.39 13.47
C LYS A 312 -7.03 17.54 13.15
N ARG A 313 -7.85 17.23 14.17
CA ARG A 313 -9.09 16.47 14.01
C ARG A 313 -10.03 17.08 12.98
N ILE A 314 -10.24 18.41 13.05
CA ILE A 314 -11.14 19.11 12.11
C ILE A 314 -10.59 19.05 10.69
N ILE A 315 -9.28 19.25 10.52
CA ILE A 315 -8.65 19.18 9.20
C ILE A 315 -8.77 17.77 8.61
N ALA A 316 -8.51 16.72 9.42
CA ALA A 316 -8.66 15.34 8.97
C ALA A 316 -10.10 15.03 8.56
N LEU A 317 -11.10 15.45 9.36
CA LEU A 317 -12.51 15.27 9.04
C LEU A 317 -12.90 15.98 7.74
N LEU A 318 -12.49 17.24 7.54
CA LEU A 318 -12.77 17.99 6.31
C LEU A 318 -12.10 17.37 5.08
N ALA A 319 -10.84 16.96 5.22
CA ALA A 319 -10.09 16.33 4.15
C ALA A 319 -10.71 15.01 3.69
N PHE A 320 -10.97 14.10 4.62
CA PHE A 320 -11.59 12.82 4.29
C PHE A 320 -13.04 12.95 3.85
N THR A 321 -13.82 13.90 4.41
CA THR A 321 -15.18 14.19 3.89
C THR A 321 -15.12 14.67 2.46
N GLY A 322 -14.17 15.56 2.11
CA GLY A 322 -13.93 16.00 0.74
C GLY A 322 -13.59 14.83 -0.17
N THR A 323 -12.64 13.98 0.23
CA THR A 323 -12.29 12.76 -0.51
C THR A 323 -13.52 11.89 -0.78
N ILE A 324 -14.27 11.53 0.27
CA ILE A 324 -15.42 10.62 0.15
C ILE A 324 -16.50 11.23 -0.73
N SER A 325 -16.83 12.51 -0.53
CA SER A 325 -17.89 13.19 -1.29
C SER A 325 -17.56 13.29 -2.78
N ILE A 326 -16.30 13.49 -3.14
CA ILE A 326 -15.88 13.66 -4.53
C ILE A 326 -15.66 12.31 -5.23
N SER A 327 -15.12 11.30 -4.52
CA SER A 327 -14.67 10.04 -5.11
C SER A 327 -15.73 9.31 -5.94
N TYR A 328 -16.99 9.41 -5.57
CA TYR A 328 -18.06 8.63 -6.22
C TYR A 328 -18.87 9.43 -7.25
N ILE A 329 -18.63 10.75 -7.37
CA ILE A 329 -19.41 11.63 -8.26
C ILE A 329 -19.39 11.14 -9.72
N PRO A 330 -18.24 10.89 -10.38
CA PRO A 330 -18.23 10.47 -11.77
C PRO A 330 -18.94 9.14 -12.00
N TYR A 331 -18.81 8.20 -11.06
CA TYR A 331 -19.46 6.89 -11.14
C TYR A 331 -20.98 7.01 -11.05
N ILE A 332 -21.49 7.81 -10.11
CA ILE A 332 -22.92 8.05 -9.93
C ILE A 332 -23.47 8.80 -11.16
N LEU A 333 -22.79 9.85 -11.60
CA LEU A 333 -23.23 10.61 -12.77
C LEU A 333 -23.31 9.70 -14.01
N ARG A 334 -22.32 8.86 -14.26
CA ARG A 334 -22.31 7.92 -15.39
C ARG A 334 -23.42 6.88 -15.31
N LEU A 335 -23.75 6.40 -14.10
CA LEU A 335 -24.82 5.42 -13.91
C LEU A 335 -26.21 6.01 -14.10
N VAL A 336 -26.41 7.28 -13.74
CA VAL A 336 -27.73 7.94 -13.81
C VAL A 336 -27.97 8.68 -15.13
N ASP A 337 -26.90 9.06 -15.85
CA ASP A 337 -26.97 9.82 -17.10
C ASP A 337 -27.91 9.20 -18.16
N PRO A 338 -27.95 7.85 -18.36
CA PRO A 338 -28.88 7.23 -19.32
C PRO A 338 -30.37 7.41 -19.00
N TYR A 339 -30.74 7.81 -17.78
CA TYR A 339 -32.10 8.05 -17.36
C TYR A 339 -32.59 9.48 -17.61
N PHE A 340 -31.70 10.40 -18.04
CA PHE A 340 -32.03 11.76 -18.39
C PHE A 340 -32.33 11.88 -19.89
N GLU A 341 -33.27 12.76 -20.25
CA GLU A 341 -33.61 13.03 -21.65
C GLU A 341 -32.42 13.57 -22.46
N VAL A 342 -31.58 14.35 -21.80
CA VAL A 342 -30.32 14.89 -22.39
C VAL A 342 -29.17 14.31 -21.61
N GLN A 343 -28.36 13.49 -22.27
CA GLN A 343 -27.11 12.98 -21.69
C GLN A 343 -26.08 14.10 -21.61
N THR A 344 -25.65 14.39 -20.41
CA THR A 344 -24.72 15.49 -20.11
C THR A 344 -23.35 15.02 -19.68
N PHE A 345 -23.24 13.75 -19.21
CA PHE A 345 -21.98 13.18 -18.79
C PHE A 345 -21.15 12.74 -20.02
N PRO A 346 -19.82 13.03 -20.06
CA PRO A 346 -18.99 12.71 -21.22
C PRO A 346 -19.01 11.21 -21.55
N VAL A 347 -19.06 10.88 -22.83
CA VAL A 347 -19.09 9.48 -23.31
C VAL A 347 -17.69 8.86 -23.24
N ASN A 348 -17.64 7.52 -23.16
CA ASN A 348 -16.39 6.77 -23.18
C ASN A 348 -15.59 7.08 -24.46
N GLY A 349 -14.26 7.16 -24.34
CA GLY A 349 -13.35 7.49 -25.45
C GLY A 349 -13.30 8.99 -25.82
N SER A 350 -14.04 9.87 -25.10
CA SER A 350 -13.96 11.31 -25.35
C SER A 350 -12.85 12.00 -24.55
N ASP A 351 -12.21 13.00 -25.15
CA ASP A 351 -11.22 13.85 -24.46
C ASP A 351 -11.83 14.53 -23.22
N ALA A 352 -13.11 14.87 -23.28
CA ALA A 352 -13.82 15.48 -22.16
C ALA A 352 -13.87 14.54 -20.94
N LEU A 353 -14.16 13.26 -21.14
CA LEU A 353 -14.12 12.26 -20.07
C LEU A 353 -12.72 12.13 -19.47
N TRP A 354 -11.70 12.10 -20.34
CA TRP A 354 -10.30 11.99 -19.91
C TRP A 354 -9.90 13.14 -18.98
N TRP A 355 -10.19 14.38 -19.37
CA TRP A 355 -9.90 15.56 -18.55
C TRP A 355 -10.70 15.57 -17.24
N VAL A 356 -11.99 15.20 -17.28
CA VAL A 356 -12.83 15.10 -16.07
C VAL A 356 -12.24 14.09 -15.10
N MET A 357 -11.83 12.91 -15.58
CA MET A 357 -11.30 11.86 -14.72
C MET A 357 -9.90 12.18 -14.20
N LEU A 358 -9.05 12.82 -15.00
CA LEU A 358 -7.74 13.29 -14.54
C LEU A 358 -7.87 14.36 -13.43
N MET A 359 -8.74 15.33 -13.63
CA MET A 359 -9.00 16.37 -12.62
C MET A 359 -9.63 15.79 -11.36
N HIS A 360 -10.58 14.86 -11.52
CA HIS A 360 -11.17 14.12 -10.42
C HIS A 360 -10.11 13.36 -9.60
N LEU A 361 -9.22 12.62 -10.25
CA LEU A 361 -8.10 11.93 -9.61
C LEU A 361 -7.23 12.91 -8.81
N CYS A 362 -6.79 14.00 -9.45
CA CYS A 362 -5.91 14.97 -8.81
C CYS A 362 -6.55 15.59 -7.55
N VAL A 363 -7.81 16.00 -7.64
CA VAL A 363 -8.51 16.63 -6.51
C VAL A 363 -8.73 15.61 -5.39
N THR A 364 -9.14 14.39 -5.72
CA THR A 364 -9.38 13.34 -4.74
C THR A 364 -8.10 12.95 -4.01
N ASP A 365 -6.99 12.81 -4.74
CA ASP A 365 -5.68 12.49 -4.15
C ASP A 365 -5.14 13.59 -3.25
N ILE A 366 -5.31 14.87 -3.63
CA ILE A 366 -4.92 16.00 -2.78
C ILE A 366 -5.63 15.92 -1.43
N PHE A 367 -6.95 15.77 -1.43
CA PHE A 367 -7.74 15.65 -0.20
C PHE A 367 -7.36 14.40 0.60
N SER A 368 -7.19 13.26 -0.06
CA SER A 368 -6.83 11.99 0.57
C SER A 368 -5.48 12.08 1.28
N VAL A 369 -4.44 12.55 0.59
CA VAL A 369 -3.10 12.66 1.16
C VAL A 369 -3.05 13.72 2.27
N MET A 370 -3.78 14.81 2.12
CA MET A 370 -3.91 15.80 3.18
C MET A 370 -4.48 15.18 4.47
N GLY A 371 -5.53 14.37 4.35
CA GLY A 371 -6.12 13.65 5.49
C GLY A 371 -5.14 12.68 6.14
N TRP A 372 -4.40 11.92 5.32
CA TRP A 372 -3.40 10.95 5.79
C TRP A 372 -2.25 11.59 6.55
N VAL A 373 -1.67 12.68 6.03
CA VAL A 373 -0.56 13.40 6.69
C VAL A 373 -1.00 13.91 8.07
N VAL A 374 -2.21 14.47 8.15
CA VAL A 374 -2.75 14.94 9.43
C VAL A 374 -3.05 13.77 10.38
N MET A 375 -3.58 12.66 9.88
CA MET A 375 -3.87 11.48 10.70
C MET A 375 -2.60 10.84 11.28
N ILE A 376 -1.52 10.76 10.50
CA ILE A 376 -0.21 10.32 11.01
C ILE A 376 0.28 11.25 12.13
N SER A 377 0.12 12.56 11.95
CA SER A 377 0.47 13.52 13.00
C SER A 377 -0.37 13.34 14.27
N MET A 378 -1.66 13.00 14.15
CA MET A 378 -2.52 12.68 15.31
C MET A 378 -2.08 11.39 16.02
N MET A 379 -1.48 10.43 15.31
CA MET A 379 -0.92 9.24 15.95
C MET A 379 0.30 9.57 16.84
N PHE A 380 1.13 10.53 16.44
CA PHE A 380 2.23 10.99 17.30
C PHE A 380 1.70 11.68 18.58
N ASP A 381 0.63 12.46 18.48
CA ASP A 381 0.01 13.09 19.67
C ASP A 381 -0.47 12.04 20.68
N VAL A 382 -0.93 10.87 20.20
CA VAL A 382 -1.33 9.76 21.09
C VAL A 382 -0.13 9.19 21.86
N VAL A 383 1.06 9.13 21.25
CA VAL A 383 2.26 8.65 21.96
C VAL A 383 2.59 9.52 23.14
N GLU A 384 2.50 10.85 22.97
CA GLU A 384 2.77 11.83 24.02
C GLU A 384 1.69 11.82 25.12
N ASP A 385 0.40 11.74 24.75
CA ASP A 385 -0.71 11.55 25.69
C ASP A 385 -0.55 10.27 26.52
N SER A 386 -0.14 9.17 25.87
CA SER A 386 0.12 7.91 26.57
C SER A 386 1.31 8.02 27.52
N GLN A 387 2.39 8.69 27.12
CA GLN A 387 3.54 8.92 27.97
C GLN A 387 3.18 9.72 29.24
N MET A 388 2.32 10.71 29.11
CA MET A 388 1.80 11.47 30.27
C MET A 388 1.04 10.58 31.24
N ARG A 389 0.22 9.67 30.73
CA ARG A 389 -0.63 8.80 31.58
C ARG A 389 0.12 7.64 32.22
N THR A 390 1.07 7.04 31.49
CA THR A 390 1.75 5.80 31.90
C THR A 390 3.19 5.98 32.36
N GLY A 391 3.79 7.15 32.11
CA GLY A 391 5.21 7.42 32.33
C GLY A 391 6.14 6.70 31.36
N ARG A 392 5.60 5.94 30.37
CA ARG A 392 6.37 5.17 29.39
C ARG A 392 6.14 5.71 27.98
N ARG A 393 7.20 5.75 27.19
CA ARG A 393 7.16 6.17 25.78
C ARG A 393 7.15 4.96 24.85
N ASP A 394 5.97 4.41 24.60
CA ASP A 394 5.78 3.18 23.86
C ASP A 394 5.55 3.45 22.35
N GLU A 395 6.42 4.26 21.68
CA GLU A 395 6.30 4.63 20.27
C GLU A 395 6.17 3.40 19.36
N GLY A 396 6.97 2.36 19.63
CA GLY A 396 6.97 1.14 18.82
C GLY A 396 5.61 0.46 18.79
N LEU A 397 4.91 0.41 19.92
CA LEU A 397 3.60 -0.22 20.03
C LEU A 397 2.53 0.57 19.26
N PHE A 398 2.47 1.89 19.47
CA PHE A 398 1.45 2.74 18.87
C PHE A 398 1.63 2.92 17.37
N LEU A 399 2.85 2.91 16.84
CA LEU A 399 3.14 3.13 15.42
C LEU A 399 3.22 1.84 14.60
N SER A 400 3.70 0.72 15.17
CA SER A 400 3.86 -0.53 14.43
C SER A 400 2.63 -1.45 14.51
N GLY A 401 1.91 -1.43 15.65
CA GLY A 401 0.73 -2.27 15.86
C GLY A 401 -0.34 -2.15 14.78
N PRO A 402 -0.73 -0.94 14.35
CA PRO A 402 -1.71 -0.75 13.28
C PRO A 402 -1.35 -1.44 11.96
N GLY A 403 -0.07 -1.54 11.60
CA GLY A 403 0.37 -2.15 10.35
C GLY A 403 -0.03 -3.61 10.19
N LEU A 404 0.02 -4.39 11.27
CA LEU A 404 -0.42 -5.79 11.27
C LEU A 404 -1.92 -5.90 10.95
N PHE A 405 -2.74 -5.14 11.67
CA PHE A 405 -4.19 -5.17 11.51
C PHE A 405 -4.62 -4.61 10.16
N GLN A 406 -3.95 -3.58 9.65
CA GLN A 406 -4.20 -3.08 8.30
C GLN A 406 -4.00 -4.16 7.24
N LYS A 407 -2.97 -5.01 7.35
CA LYS A 407 -2.76 -6.16 6.44
C LYS A 407 -3.90 -7.17 6.54
N ILE A 408 -4.35 -7.50 7.76
CA ILE A 408 -5.46 -8.43 8.01
C ILE A 408 -6.76 -7.88 7.40
N PHE A 409 -7.12 -6.63 7.67
CA PHE A 409 -8.35 -6.02 7.17
C PHE A 409 -8.31 -5.80 5.66
N SER A 410 -7.17 -5.42 5.09
CA SER A 410 -6.99 -5.35 3.64
C SER A 410 -7.13 -6.73 3.00
N GLY A 411 -6.55 -7.78 3.60
CA GLY A 411 -6.71 -9.17 3.17
C GLY A 411 -8.17 -9.63 3.19
N LEU A 412 -8.91 -9.24 4.23
CA LEU A 412 -10.34 -9.51 4.33
C LEU A 412 -11.12 -8.78 3.21
N GLY A 413 -10.76 -7.54 2.88
CA GLY A 413 -11.35 -6.80 1.77
C GLY A 413 -11.12 -7.50 0.43
N VAL A 414 -9.89 -7.93 0.14
CA VAL A 414 -9.56 -8.71 -1.06
C VAL A 414 -10.32 -10.03 -1.11
N PHE A 415 -10.47 -10.70 0.03
CA PHE A 415 -11.26 -11.91 0.12
C PHE A 415 -12.74 -11.67 -0.22
N ILE A 416 -13.37 -10.65 0.37
CA ILE A 416 -14.77 -10.30 0.12
C ILE A 416 -15.00 -9.95 -1.33
N ILE A 417 -14.13 -9.14 -1.96
CA ILE A 417 -14.35 -8.69 -3.33
C ILE A 417 -14.33 -9.85 -4.34
N GLY A 418 -13.58 -10.92 -4.08
CA GLY A 418 -13.60 -12.10 -4.95
C GLY A 418 -14.94 -12.80 -4.98
N PHE A 419 -15.63 -12.88 -3.84
CA PHE A 419 -17.00 -13.42 -3.78
C PHE A 419 -18.00 -12.48 -4.45
N VAL A 420 -17.83 -11.17 -4.28
CA VAL A 420 -18.65 -10.17 -4.97
C VAL A 420 -18.51 -10.29 -6.49
N LEU A 421 -17.27 -10.38 -7.00
CA LEU A 421 -17.01 -10.58 -8.43
C LEU A 421 -17.63 -11.89 -8.94
N GLN A 422 -17.52 -12.99 -8.18
CA GLN A 422 -18.16 -14.25 -8.53
C GLN A 422 -19.68 -14.13 -8.61
N PHE A 423 -20.29 -13.52 -7.59
CA PHE A 423 -21.74 -13.31 -7.51
C PHE A 423 -22.27 -12.42 -8.64
N LEU A 424 -21.49 -11.46 -9.10
CA LEU A 424 -21.82 -10.53 -10.16
C LEU A 424 -21.56 -11.10 -11.58
N GLY A 425 -21.02 -12.31 -11.70
CA GLY A 425 -20.84 -12.97 -12.98
C GLY A 425 -19.50 -12.73 -13.67
N PHE A 426 -18.46 -12.35 -12.91
CA PHE A 426 -17.07 -12.28 -13.41
C PHE A 426 -16.35 -13.64 -13.35
N ASP A 427 -17.08 -14.73 -13.50
CA ASP A 427 -16.61 -16.11 -13.34
C ASP A 427 -15.88 -16.68 -14.57
N ASN A 428 -15.99 -16.02 -15.72
CA ASN A 428 -15.36 -16.46 -16.95
C ASN A 428 -14.45 -15.37 -17.54
N SER A 429 -13.38 -15.80 -18.21
CA SER A 429 -12.54 -14.92 -19.04
C SER A 429 -13.35 -14.48 -20.27
N GLN A 430 -14.02 -13.34 -20.18
CA GLN A 430 -14.79 -12.81 -21.29
C GLN A 430 -14.11 -11.56 -21.84
N SER A 431 -13.61 -11.66 -23.05
CA SER A 431 -13.11 -10.52 -23.82
C SER A 431 -14.22 -9.64 -24.40
N ASN A 432 -15.50 -10.05 -24.28
CA ASN A 432 -16.63 -9.28 -24.80
C ASN A 432 -17.10 -8.24 -23.78
N VAL A 433 -16.72 -6.99 -24.00
CA VAL A 433 -17.06 -5.84 -23.14
C VAL A 433 -18.58 -5.63 -23.06
N GLU A 434 -19.33 -5.93 -24.12
CA GLU A 434 -20.79 -5.74 -24.13
C GLU A 434 -21.51 -6.68 -23.16
N GLN A 435 -21.05 -7.92 -23.03
CA GLN A 435 -21.64 -8.89 -22.10
C GLN A 435 -21.32 -8.55 -20.64
N MET A 436 -20.30 -7.76 -20.40
CA MET A 436 -19.89 -7.34 -19.05
C MET A 436 -20.54 -6.06 -18.57
N GLN A 437 -21.45 -5.44 -19.37
CA GLN A 437 -22.05 -4.15 -18.97
C GLN A 437 -22.94 -4.25 -17.73
N GLU A 438 -23.77 -5.29 -17.62
CA GLU A 438 -24.59 -5.49 -16.41
C GLU A 438 -23.75 -5.86 -15.19
N PRO A 439 -22.85 -6.86 -15.23
CA PRO A 439 -21.91 -7.16 -14.15
C PRO A 439 -21.13 -5.93 -13.66
N ILE A 440 -20.56 -5.14 -14.58
CA ILE A 440 -19.74 -3.99 -14.20
C ILE A 440 -20.56 -2.86 -13.60
N ASN A 441 -21.76 -2.59 -14.10
CA ASN A 441 -22.65 -1.59 -13.52
C ASN A 441 -23.03 -1.97 -12.09
N ASN A 442 -23.37 -3.25 -11.84
CA ASN A 442 -23.66 -3.77 -10.51
C ASN A 442 -22.43 -3.69 -9.59
N LEU A 443 -21.21 -3.93 -10.10
CA LEU A 443 -19.98 -3.75 -9.35
C LEU A 443 -19.77 -2.29 -8.96
N VAL A 444 -19.98 -1.36 -9.88
CA VAL A 444 -19.86 0.08 -9.60
C VAL A 444 -20.91 0.53 -8.59
N ILE A 445 -22.16 0.05 -8.68
CA ILE A 445 -23.20 0.30 -7.68
C ILE A 445 -22.77 -0.21 -6.31
N PHE A 446 -22.23 -1.45 -6.25
CA PHE A 446 -21.68 -2.00 -5.00
C PHE A 446 -20.60 -1.10 -4.40
N VAL A 447 -19.65 -0.60 -5.21
CA VAL A 447 -18.60 0.33 -4.78
C VAL A 447 -19.17 1.66 -4.29
N CYS A 448 -20.15 2.22 -5.01
CA CYS A 448 -20.81 3.48 -4.65
C CYS A 448 -21.66 3.40 -3.37
N ILE A 449 -22.01 2.18 -2.94
CA ILE A 449 -22.73 1.95 -1.67
C ILE A 449 -21.76 1.59 -0.55
N SER A 450 -20.94 0.55 -0.75
CA SER A 450 -20.03 0.02 0.28
C SER A 450 -18.93 0.98 0.66
N GLY A 451 -18.38 1.69 -0.32
CA GLY A 451 -17.29 2.63 -0.11
C GLY A 451 -17.67 3.79 0.81
N PRO A 452 -18.73 4.57 0.52
CA PRO A 452 -19.20 5.62 1.43
C PRO A 452 -19.53 5.09 2.83
N ILE A 453 -20.21 3.94 2.95
CA ILE A 453 -20.56 3.36 4.26
C ILE A 453 -19.31 3.12 5.10
N LEU A 454 -18.30 2.44 4.55
CA LEU A 454 -17.06 2.14 5.27
C LEU A 454 -16.28 3.40 5.62
N ASN A 455 -16.16 4.33 4.68
CA ASN A 455 -15.37 5.53 4.88
C ASN A 455 -16.07 6.52 5.85
N PHE A 456 -17.40 6.70 5.78
CA PHE A 456 -18.12 7.52 6.76
C PHE A 456 -18.14 6.88 8.16
N ALA A 457 -18.20 5.55 8.26
CA ALA A 457 -18.02 4.87 9.54
C ALA A 457 -16.61 5.13 10.12
N GLY A 458 -15.57 5.10 9.27
CA GLY A 458 -14.20 5.50 9.65
C GLY A 458 -14.12 6.95 10.12
N LEU A 459 -14.78 7.88 9.42
CA LEU A 459 -14.89 9.28 9.86
C LEU A 459 -15.58 9.42 11.21
N GLY A 460 -16.62 8.61 11.47
CA GLY A 460 -17.27 8.56 12.77
C GLY A 460 -16.30 8.26 13.91
N PHE A 461 -15.36 7.33 13.70
CA PHE A 461 -14.32 7.07 14.69
C PHE A 461 -13.34 8.25 14.83
N ILE A 462 -12.89 8.87 13.75
CA ILE A 462 -12.03 10.07 13.81
C ILE A 462 -12.73 11.22 14.56
N TYR A 463 -14.05 11.36 14.43
CA TYR A 463 -14.83 12.36 15.17
C TYR A 463 -14.74 12.17 16.69
N PHE A 464 -14.61 10.94 17.17
CA PHE A 464 -14.48 10.63 18.60
C PHE A 464 -13.02 10.70 19.13
N TYR A 465 -12.07 11.06 18.29
CA TYR A 465 -10.71 11.38 18.76
C TYR A 465 -10.72 12.58 19.71
N SER A 466 -10.11 12.44 20.89
CA SER A 466 -10.31 13.38 22.00
C SER A 466 -9.12 14.30 22.30
N ILE A 467 -7.94 14.07 21.73
CA ILE A 467 -6.78 14.91 21.96
C ILE A 467 -6.95 16.22 21.17
N THR A 468 -6.99 17.33 21.89
CA THR A 468 -7.07 18.68 21.32
C THR A 468 -5.67 19.29 21.26
N ARG A 469 -5.54 20.39 20.52
CA ARG A 469 -4.29 21.14 20.45
C ARG A 469 -3.84 21.61 21.84
N ASP A 470 -4.78 22.11 22.65
CA ASP A 470 -4.46 22.63 23.98
C ASP A 470 -4.00 21.51 24.93
N SER A 471 -4.67 20.34 24.89
CA SER A 471 -4.26 19.17 25.68
C SER A 471 -2.88 18.65 25.28
N HIS A 472 -2.59 18.65 23.97
CA HIS A 472 -1.29 18.26 23.44
C HIS A 472 -0.20 19.23 23.86
N THR A 473 -0.43 20.56 23.73
CA THR A 473 0.55 21.58 24.16
C THR A 473 0.85 21.47 25.65
N SER A 474 -0.18 21.28 26.49
CA SER A 474 0.01 21.07 27.92
C SER A 474 0.83 19.79 28.21
N ALA A 475 0.58 18.70 27.50
CA ALA A 475 1.34 17.47 27.65
C ALA A 475 2.82 17.62 27.28
N VAL A 476 3.11 18.33 26.19
CA VAL A 476 4.48 18.61 25.71
C VAL A 476 5.23 19.48 26.73
N ASP A 477 4.57 20.50 27.27
CA ASP A 477 5.15 21.40 28.28
C ASP A 477 5.45 20.65 29.59
N GLU A 478 4.52 19.83 30.08
CA GLU A 478 4.71 19.02 31.30
C GLU A 478 5.81 17.97 31.15
N LEU A 479 5.97 17.38 29.93
CA LEU A 479 7.06 16.45 29.62
C LEU A 479 8.41 17.14 29.44
N GLY A 480 8.45 18.50 29.47
CA GLY A 480 9.68 19.28 29.31
C GLY A 480 10.26 19.26 27.89
N TYR A 481 9.48 18.92 26.90
CA TYR A 481 9.88 19.04 25.50
C TYR A 481 9.75 20.51 25.09
N LYS A 482 10.87 21.15 24.75
CA LYS A 482 10.84 22.52 24.20
C LYS A 482 10.29 22.45 22.77
N THR A 483 9.15 23.12 22.53
CA THR A 483 8.58 23.35 21.19
C THR A 483 9.43 24.32 20.37
#